data_f090dad871df79b8e8e120d516328e69
#
_entry.id   f090dad871df79b8e8e120d516328e69
#
_cell.length_a   1.000
_cell.length_b   1.000
_cell.length_c   1.000
_cell.angle_alpha   90.00
_cell.angle_beta   90.00
_cell.angle_gamma   90.00
#
_symmetry.space_group_name_H-M   'P 1'
#
loop_
_entity.id
_entity.type
_entity.pdbx_description
1 polymer ?
#
loop_
_entity_poly.entity_id
_entity_poly.type
_entity_poly.pdbx_seq_one_letter_code
_entity_poly.pdbx_strand_id
1 'polypeptide(L)'
;MSIEAIGEFQRGGHLLNANGFQNAGLGIWQPCFTAQRALRAAAAGDASALAGVNAGDRARCAIVAAQRDYSYWVESSDFFKLRSLSVSYDVPKRFTRGARNTTVSFAGRNLFVNTKYSGSDPEVADQRTSTFSRRDYYNFPPYRTFLFSVRTGF
;
A
#
# COMPACT_ATOMS: atom_id res chain seq x y z
N MET A 1 0.99 16.83 -29.13
CA MET A 1 1.46 16.02 -27.97
C MET A 1 0.78 16.55 -26.71
N SER A 2 0.19 15.69 -25.91
CA SER A 2 -0.40 16.03 -24.62
C SER A 2 0.14 15.11 -23.52
N ILE A 3 0.25 15.67 -22.32
CA ILE A 3 0.64 14.93 -21.11
C ILE A 3 -0.42 15.24 -20.07
N GLU A 4 -0.94 14.20 -19.43
CA GLU A 4 -1.93 14.31 -18.36
C GLU A 4 -1.45 13.48 -17.16
N ALA A 5 -1.51 14.08 -15.97
CA ALA A 5 -1.18 13.41 -14.71
C ALA A 5 -2.32 13.63 -13.71
N ILE A 6 -2.76 12.56 -13.05
CA ILE A 6 -3.78 12.61 -12.00
C ILE A 6 -3.14 12.15 -10.70
N GLY A 7 -3.01 13.06 -9.75
CA GLY A 7 -2.61 12.82 -8.38
C GLY A 7 -3.81 12.88 -7.44
N GLU A 8 -3.78 12.09 -6.38
CA GLU A 8 -4.77 12.10 -5.32
C GLU A 8 -4.09 12.13 -3.97
N PHE A 9 -4.69 12.89 -3.08
CA PHE A 9 -4.20 13.09 -1.73
C PHE A 9 -5.34 12.93 -0.73
N GLN A 10 -5.14 12.10 0.29
CA GLN A 10 -6.10 11.88 1.38
C GLN A 10 -5.45 12.10 2.73
N ARG A 11 -6.18 12.72 3.67
CA ARG A 11 -5.75 12.94 5.06
C ARG A 11 -6.86 12.68 6.07
N GLY A 12 -6.43 12.40 7.32
CA GLY A 12 -7.30 12.28 8.49
C GLY A 12 -8.00 10.93 8.60
N GLY A 13 -7.69 9.97 7.71
CA GLY A 13 -8.24 8.63 7.79
C GLY A 13 -7.43 7.72 8.71
N HIS A 14 -8.11 6.70 9.27
CA HIS A 14 -7.48 5.61 10.00
C HIS A 14 -7.92 4.27 9.43
N LEU A 15 -7.05 3.29 9.51
CA LEU A 15 -7.27 1.94 9.00
C LEU A 15 -6.70 0.92 9.99
N LEU A 16 -7.47 -0.10 10.32
CA LEU A 16 -6.98 -1.23 11.09
C LEU A 16 -6.16 -2.15 10.17
N ASN A 17 -4.86 -2.26 10.44
CA ASN A 17 -3.98 -3.22 9.77
C ASN A 17 -4.14 -4.61 10.38
N ALA A 18 -5.23 -5.29 10.04
CA ALA A 18 -5.49 -6.63 10.53
C ALA A 18 -4.57 -7.69 9.92
N ASN A 19 -4.02 -7.44 8.72
CA ASN A 19 -2.98 -8.28 8.13
C ASN A 19 -1.71 -8.26 8.98
N GLY A 20 -1.23 -7.06 9.32
CA GLY A 20 -0.07 -6.90 10.18
C GLY A 20 -0.28 -7.57 11.53
N PHE A 21 -1.44 -7.36 12.16
CA PHE A 21 -1.83 -7.99 13.43
C PHE A 21 -1.77 -9.52 13.34
N GLN A 22 -2.38 -10.13 12.34
CA GLN A 22 -2.40 -11.59 12.17
C GLN A 22 -1.00 -12.13 11.88
N ASN A 23 -0.30 -11.54 10.95
CA ASN A 23 1.04 -11.99 10.53
C ASN A 23 2.07 -11.80 11.65
N ALA A 24 1.96 -10.75 12.47
CA ALA A 24 2.77 -10.58 13.67
C ALA A 24 2.49 -11.71 14.68
N GLY A 25 1.21 -12.06 14.89
CA GLY A 25 0.84 -13.19 15.74
C GLY A 25 1.38 -14.55 15.28
N LEU A 26 1.52 -14.72 13.96
CA LEU A 26 2.14 -15.92 13.36
C LEU A 26 3.68 -15.84 13.32
N GLY A 27 4.27 -14.71 13.70
CA GLY A 27 5.73 -14.51 13.66
C GLY A 27 6.30 -14.33 12.25
N ILE A 28 5.49 -13.94 11.28
CA ILE A 28 5.88 -13.77 9.87
C ILE A 28 5.80 -12.31 9.38
N TRP A 29 5.46 -11.36 10.27
CA TRP A 29 5.46 -9.94 9.95
C TRP A 29 6.85 -9.34 10.07
N GLN A 30 7.51 -9.08 8.95
CA GLN A 30 8.90 -8.64 8.89
C GLN A 30 9.20 -7.41 9.78
N PRO A 31 8.37 -6.36 9.88
CA PRO A 31 8.63 -5.23 10.76
C PRO A 31 8.71 -5.60 12.26
N CYS A 32 8.14 -6.73 12.67
CA CYS A 32 8.18 -7.22 14.05
C CYS A 32 9.36 -8.16 14.38
N PHE A 33 10.14 -8.59 13.40
CA PHE A 33 11.15 -9.64 13.64
C PHE A 33 12.18 -9.27 14.70
N THR A 34 12.66 -8.03 14.71
CA THR A 34 13.63 -7.57 15.71
C THR A 34 13.03 -7.57 17.12
N ALA A 35 11.83 -6.98 17.26
CA ALA A 35 11.15 -6.94 18.56
C ALA A 35 10.78 -8.34 19.04
N GLN A 36 10.29 -9.22 18.18
CA GLN A 36 9.92 -10.60 18.54
C GLN A 36 11.12 -11.46 18.92
N ARG A 37 12.27 -11.26 18.28
CA ARG A 37 13.50 -11.94 18.67
C ARG A 37 13.94 -11.52 20.08
N ALA A 38 13.90 -10.21 20.37
CA ALA A 38 14.20 -9.69 21.69
C ALA A 38 13.23 -10.18 22.77
N LEU A 39 11.91 -10.21 22.45
CA LEU A 39 10.90 -10.73 23.36
C LEU A 39 11.07 -12.23 23.68
N ARG A 40 11.48 -13.03 22.69
CA ARG A 40 11.78 -14.45 22.91
C ARG A 40 13.03 -14.65 23.76
N ALA A 41 14.09 -13.87 23.52
CA ALA A 41 15.31 -13.92 24.32
C ALA A 41 15.03 -13.53 25.78
N ALA A 42 14.25 -12.47 26.01
CA ALA A 42 13.84 -12.05 27.34
C ALA A 42 13.01 -13.12 28.07
N ALA A 43 12.09 -13.77 27.36
CA ALA A 43 11.30 -14.89 27.89
C ALA A 43 12.16 -16.11 28.23
N ALA A 44 13.32 -16.27 27.58
CA ALA A 44 14.31 -17.30 27.86
C ALA A 44 15.30 -16.91 28.97
N GLY A 45 15.13 -15.72 29.59
CA GLY A 45 15.94 -15.26 30.74
C GLY A 45 16.92 -14.13 30.42
N ASP A 46 17.06 -13.71 29.16
CA ASP A 46 17.92 -12.58 28.79
C ASP A 46 17.10 -11.27 28.74
N ALA A 47 16.84 -10.69 29.90
CA ALA A 47 16.11 -9.41 30.00
C ALA A 47 16.88 -8.25 29.29
N SER A 48 18.18 -8.34 29.11
CA SER A 48 18.99 -7.31 28.45
C SER A 48 18.66 -7.18 26.94
N ALA A 49 18.15 -8.23 26.33
CA ALA A 49 17.72 -8.22 24.93
C ALA A 49 16.64 -7.17 24.61
N LEU A 50 15.88 -6.70 25.61
CA LEU A 50 14.86 -5.68 25.44
C LEU A 50 15.41 -4.26 25.40
N ALA A 51 16.65 -4.01 25.74
CA ALA A 51 17.22 -2.66 25.85
C ALA A 51 17.16 -1.87 24.53
N GLY A 52 17.24 -2.55 23.37
CA GLY A 52 17.18 -1.95 22.04
C GLY A 52 15.77 -1.86 21.43
N VAL A 53 14.72 -2.24 22.16
CA VAL A 53 13.33 -2.28 21.63
C VAL A 53 12.45 -1.36 22.44
N ASN A 54 11.83 -0.36 21.79
CA ASN A 54 10.95 0.57 22.45
C ASN A 54 9.64 -0.11 22.93
N ALA A 55 8.95 0.54 23.88
CA ALA A 55 7.76 -0.02 24.50
C ALA A 55 6.61 -0.23 23.51
N GLY A 56 6.46 0.68 22.54
CA GLY A 56 5.45 0.58 21.49
C GLY A 56 5.65 -0.65 20.60
N ASP A 57 6.89 -0.89 20.16
CA ASP A 57 7.22 -2.08 19.35
C ASP A 57 7.05 -3.37 20.15
N ARG A 58 7.39 -3.37 21.44
CA ARG A 58 7.16 -4.53 22.32
C ARG A 58 5.67 -4.85 22.42
N ALA A 59 4.81 -3.86 22.62
CA ALA A 59 3.37 -4.04 22.71
C ALA A 59 2.75 -4.44 21.36
N ARG A 60 3.12 -3.74 20.28
CA ARG A 60 2.64 -4.03 18.93
C ARG A 60 3.01 -5.44 18.45
N CYS A 61 4.24 -5.85 18.74
CA CYS A 61 4.82 -7.11 18.25
C CYS A 61 4.74 -8.26 19.28
N ALA A 62 3.94 -8.11 20.33
CA ALA A 62 3.78 -9.12 21.37
C ALA A 62 3.45 -10.51 20.78
N ILE A 63 4.13 -11.55 21.29
CA ILE A 63 4.01 -12.93 20.81
C ILE A 63 2.81 -13.63 21.50
N VAL A 64 2.57 -13.26 22.76
CA VAL A 64 1.50 -13.87 23.55
C VAL A 64 0.16 -13.27 23.15
N ALA A 65 -0.79 -14.10 22.78
CA ALA A 65 -2.10 -13.66 22.27
C ALA A 65 -2.84 -12.73 23.25
N ALA A 66 -2.75 -12.97 24.54
CA ALA A 66 -3.38 -12.15 25.58
C ALA A 66 -2.77 -10.74 25.71
N GLN A 67 -1.58 -10.51 25.19
CA GLN A 67 -0.91 -9.21 25.20
C GLN A 67 -1.07 -8.44 23.88
N ARG A 68 -1.70 -9.05 22.87
CA ARG A 68 -1.93 -8.42 21.58
C ARG A 68 -3.18 -7.56 21.65
N ASP A 69 -3.01 -6.27 21.30
CA ASP A 69 -4.08 -5.29 21.25
C ASP A 69 -4.20 -4.71 19.83
N TYR A 70 -5.41 -4.69 19.31
CA TYR A 70 -5.73 -4.10 18.00
C TYR A 70 -5.45 -2.60 17.92
N SER A 71 -5.47 -1.89 19.05
CA SER A 71 -5.23 -0.44 19.06
C SER A 71 -3.88 -0.05 18.49
N TYR A 72 -2.84 -0.86 18.70
CA TYR A 72 -1.51 -0.67 18.14
C TYR A 72 -1.44 -0.89 16.62
N TRP A 73 -2.51 -1.37 16.02
CA TRP A 73 -2.61 -1.66 14.59
C TRP A 73 -3.59 -0.74 13.85
N VAL A 74 -4.18 0.21 14.57
CA VAL A 74 -4.93 1.32 13.97
C VAL A 74 -3.93 2.38 13.54
N GLU A 75 -3.74 2.52 12.24
CA GLU A 75 -2.73 3.36 11.62
C GLU A 75 -3.37 4.48 10.81
N SER A 76 -2.63 5.57 10.60
CA SER A 76 -3.04 6.60 9.63
C SER A 76 -3.13 5.98 8.24
N SER A 77 -4.23 6.25 7.55
CA SER A 77 -4.41 5.90 6.14
C SER A 77 -4.18 7.09 5.22
N ASP A 78 -3.42 8.09 5.69
CA ASP A 78 -3.02 9.22 4.86
C ASP A 78 -2.11 8.77 3.73
N PHE A 79 -2.34 9.30 2.54
CA PHE A 79 -1.51 8.98 1.39
C PHE A 79 -1.50 10.10 0.34
N PHE A 80 -0.49 10.03 -0.50
CA PHE A 80 -0.48 10.62 -1.83
C PHE A 80 -0.31 9.51 -2.87
N LYS A 81 -1.15 9.50 -3.90
CA LYS A 81 -1.06 8.54 -5.02
C LYS A 81 -0.96 9.25 -6.35
N LEU A 82 -0.07 8.75 -7.21
CA LEU A 82 -0.11 9.06 -8.64
C LEU A 82 -0.98 8.00 -9.34
N ARG A 83 -2.24 8.40 -9.59
CA ARG A 83 -3.27 7.52 -10.14
C ARG A 83 -3.02 7.15 -11.57
N SER A 84 -2.72 8.17 -12.37
CA SER A 84 -2.42 7.97 -13.78
C SER A 84 -1.44 8.99 -14.31
N LEU A 85 -0.67 8.56 -15.28
CA LEU A 85 0.14 9.42 -16.14
C LEU A 85 -0.07 8.93 -17.57
N SER A 86 -0.47 9.83 -18.45
CA SER A 86 -0.64 9.52 -19.86
C SER A 86 0.10 10.51 -20.75
N VAL A 87 0.63 9.99 -21.84
CA VAL A 87 1.25 10.77 -22.90
C VAL A 87 0.60 10.38 -24.23
N SER A 88 0.13 11.36 -24.98
CA SER A 88 -0.44 11.15 -26.30
C SER A 88 0.30 11.99 -27.33
N TYR A 89 0.54 11.40 -28.50
CA TYR A 89 1.22 12.03 -29.60
C TYR A 89 0.44 11.84 -30.90
N ASP A 90 0.13 12.95 -31.54
CA ASP A 90 -0.52 12.95 -32.85
C ASP A 90 0.56 12.82 -33.92
N VAL A 91 0.54 11.70 -34.63
CA VAL A 91 1.50 11.36 -35.66
C VAL A 91 1.28 12.26 -36.89
N PRO A 92 2.29 12.97 -37.35
CA PRO A 92 2.18 13.82 -38.56
C PRO A 92 1.72 13.01 -39.76
N LYS A 93 0.82 13.60 -40.58
CA LYS A 93 0.22 12.95 -41.79
C LYS A 93 1.24 12.40 -42.77
N ARG A 94 2.44 12.98 -42.81
CA ARG A 94 3.56 12.50 -43.68
C ARG A 94 3.98 11.06 -43.37
N PHE A 95 3.71 10.55 -42.14
CA PHE A 95 4.06 9.19 -41.73
C PHE A 95 2.87 8.21 -41.79
N THR A 96 1.66 8.72 -41.99
CA THR A 96 0.42 7.93 -41.93
C THR A 96 -0.30 7.97 -43.28
N ARG A 97 0.28 7.35 -44.30
CA ARG A 97 -0.29 7.31 -45.66
C ARG A 97 -1.73 6.75 -45.62
N GLY A 98 -2.69 7.57 -46.07
CA GLY A 98 -4.10 7.15 -46.16
C GLY A 98 -4.93 7.33 -44.92
N ALA A 99 -4.34 7.60 -43.75
CA ALA A 99 -5.09 7.88 -42.54
C ALA A 99 -5.31 9.39 -42.36
N ARG A 100 -6.52 9.77 -41.94
CA ARG A 100 -6.85 11.17 -41.64
C ARG A 100 -6.16 11.68 -40.40
N ASN A 101 -6.24 10.90 -39.30
CA ASN A 101 -5.60 11.21 -38.01
C ASN A 101 -5.08 9.92 -37.41
N THR A 102 -3.87 9.95 -36.85
CA THR A 102 -3.31 8.85 -36.09
C THR A 102 -2.75 9.39 -34.78
N THR A 103 -3.23 8.88 -33.66
CA THR A 103 -2.74 9.23 -32.31
C THR A 103 -2.18 7.96 -31.65
N VAL A 104 -0.97 8.07 -31.14
CA VAL A 104 -0.33 7.04 -30.31
C VAL A 104 -0.38 7.53 -28.87
N SER A 105 -0.80 6.68 -27.95
CA SER A 105 -0.81 7.01 -26.54
C SER A 105 -0.27 5.89 -25.67
N PHE A 106 0.39 6.31 -24.59
CA PHE A 106 0.87 5.46 -23.53
C PHE A 106 0.33 5.98 -22.21
N ALA A 107 -0.24 5.09 -21.40
CA ALA A 107 -0.77 5.43 -20.09
C ALA A 107 -0.33 4.41 -19.04
N GLY A 108 0.06 4.92 -17.88
CA GLY A 108 0.31 4.12 -16.68
C GLY A 108 -0.73 4.43 -15.60
N ARG A 109 -1.19 3.43 -14.88
CA ARG A 109 -2.11 3.57 -13.76
C ARG A 109 -1.54 2.98 -12.48
N ASN A 110 -1.94 3.53 -11.31
CA ASN A 110 -1.49 3.12 -9.98
C ASN A 110 0.05 3.12 -9.86
N LEU A 111 0.68 4.20 -10.34
CA LEU A 111 2.12 4.25 -10.56
C LEU A 111 2.92 4.39 -9.27
N PHE A 112 2.37 5.13 -8.31
CA PHE A 112 3.10 5.46 -7.09
C PHE A 112 2.14 5.69 -5.93
N VAL A 113 2.54 5.25 -4.73
CA VAL A 113 1.91 5.56 -3.46
C VAL A 113 2.97 5.98 -2.45
N ASN A 114 2.71 7.09 -1.77
CA ASN A 114 3.48 7.55 -0.62
C ASN A 114 2.56 7.60 0.60
N THR A 115 2.88 6.80 1.61
CA THR A 115 2.08 6.65 2.83
C THR A 115 2.95 6.21 3.99
N LYS A 116 2.50 6.48 5.22
CA LYS A 116 3.08 5.92 6.45
C LYS A 116 2.38 4.64 6.90
N TYR A 117 1.33 4.22 6.21
CA TYR A 117 0.65 2.97 6.47
C TYR A 117 1.61 1.78 6.29
N SER A 118 1.65 0.87 7.26
CA SER A 118 2.60 -0.25 7.24
C SER A 118 2.13 -1.45 6.41
N GLY A 119 0.88 -1.47 5.96
CA GLY A 119 0.33 -2.47 5.04
C GLY A 119 0.64 -2.16 3.57
N SER A 120 0.01 -2.92 2.66
CA SER A 120 0.30 -2.83 1.24
C SER A 120 -0.27 -1.58 0.56
N ASP A 121 -1.47 -1.15 0.98
CA ASP A 121 -2.16 0.00 0.41
C ASP A 121 -3.18 0.57 1.40
N PRO A 122 -3.13 1.88 1.74
CA PRO A 122 -4.03 2.49 2.72
C PRO A 122 -5.49 2.64 2.25
N GLU A 123 -5.79 2.40 0.98
CA GLU A 123 -7.16 2.44 0.45
C GLU A 123 -7.87 1.09 0.50
N VAL A 124 -7.13 0.00 0.61
CA VAL A 124 -7.76 -1.31 0.70
C VAL A 124 -8.50 -1.44 2.03
N ALA A 125 -9.76 -1.79 1.96
CA ALA A 125 -10.59 -2.02 3.13
C ALA A 125 -11.53 -3.19 2.87
N ASP A 126 -11.61 -4.09 3.85
CA ASP A 126 -12.63 -5.13 3.86
C ASP A 126 -13.97 -4.52 4.24
N GLN A 127 -14.92 -4.54 3.32
CA GLN A 127 -16.27 -4.01 3.51
C GLN A 127 -17.26 -5.06 4.06
N ARG A 128 -16.79 -6.26 4.38
CA ARG A 128 -17.67 -7.40 4.75
C ARG A 128 -18.20 -7.32 6.17
N THR A 129 -17.69 -6.44 7.01
CA THR A 129 -18.14 -6.34 8.40
C THR A 129 -18.69 -4.96 8.69
N SER A 130 -19.93 -4.91 9.18
CA SER A 130 -20.61 -3.68 9.59
C SER A 130 -19.97 -3.00 10.81
N THR A 131 -19.14 -3.72 11.57
CA THR A 131 -18.58 -3.23 12.83
C THR A 131 -17.27 -2.47 12.64
N PHE A 132 -16.49 -2.79 11.61
CA PHE A 132 -15.23 -2.11 11.27
C PHE A 132 -15.26 -1.72 9.79
N SER A 133 -15.66 -0.51 9.50
CA SER A 133 -15.82 -0.01 8.13
C SER A 133 -14.50 0.14 7.37
N ARG A 134 -13.36 0.15 8.07
CA ARG A 134 -12.03 0.31 7.46
C ARG A 134 -11.01 -0.63 8.10
N ARG A 135 -10.94 -1.83 7.55
CA ARG A 135 -9.99 -2.87 7.97
C ARG A 135 -9.29 -3.45 6.73
N ASP A 136 -7.97 -3.46 6.76
CA ASP A 136 -7.16 -4.21 5.78
C ASP A 136 -7.01 -5.66 6.26
N TYR A 137 -7.70 -6.59 5.60
CA TYR A 137 -7.65 -8.01 5.94
C TYR A 137 -7.59 -8.86 4.68
N TYR A 138 -6.38 -9.26 4.30
CA TYR A 138 -6.07 -10.07 3.11
C TYR A 138 -6.60 -9.48 1.79
N ASN A 139 -6.69 -8.15 1.72
CA ASN A 139 -7.03 -7.48 0.48
C ASN A 139 -5.79 -7.27 -0.38
N PHE A 140 -5.95 -7.40 -1.69
CA PHE A 140 -4.88 -7.11 -2.64
C PHE A 140 -4.95 -5.64 -3.09
N PRO A 141 -3.81 -4.94 -3.13
CA PRO A 141 -3.75 -3.60 -3.70
C PRO A 141 -4.02 -3.64 -5.21
N PRO A 142 -4.52 -2.54 -5.79
CA PRO A 142 -4.70 -2.45 -7.23
C PRO A 142 -3.36 -2.58 -7.95
N TYR A 143 -3.35 -3.33 -9.04
CA TYR A 143 -2.14 -3.53 -9.84
C TYR A 143 -1.69 -2.23 -10.53
N ARG A 144 -0.38 -2.11 -10.70
CA ARG A 144 0.20 -1.15 -11.63
C ARG A 144 -0.07 -1.65 -13.05
N THR A 145 -0.65 -0.79 -13.89
CA THR A 145 -1.07 -1.17 -15.25
C THR A 145 -0.49 -0.20 -16.25
N PHE A 146 0.00 -0.73 -17.38
CA PHE A 146 0.47 0.06 -18.50
C PHE A 146 -0.37 -0.26 -19.73
N LEU A 147 -0.85 0.78 -20.42
CA LEU A 147 -1.61 0.68 -21.65
C LEU A 147 -0.88 1.39 -22.77
N PHE A 148 -0.80 0.72 -23.89
CA PHE A 148 -0.38 1.33 -25.15
C PHE A 148 -1.56 1.28 -26.12
N SER A 149 -1.85 2.39 -26.78
CA SER A 149 -2.91 2.42 -27.78
C SER A 149 -2.52 3.21 -29.02
N VAL A 150 -3.02 2.75 -30.15
CA VAL A 150 -2.95 3.46 -31.44
C VAL A 150 -4.38 3.61 -31.94
N ARG A 151 -4.77 4.86 -32.17
CA ARG A 151 -6.05 5.19 -32.77
C ARG A 151 -5.82 5.80 -34.12
N THR A 152 -6.44 5.26 -35.16
CA THR A 152 -6.36 5.80 -36.51
C THR A 152 -7.77 5.98 -37.10
N GLY A 153 -7.98 7.08 -37.81
CA GLY A 153 -9.21 7.37 -38.56
C GLY A 153 -8.92 7.33 -40.06
N PHE A 154 -9.83 6.80 -40.84
CA PHE A 154 -9.78 6.75 -42.30
C PHE A 154 -10.81 7.68 -42.93
#